data_d4ac1673f5ebbb16d2f44e5678a45eb8
#
_entry.id   d4ac1673f5ebbb16d2f44e5678a45eb8
#
_cell.length_a   1.000
_cell.length_b   1.000
_cell.length_c   1.000
_cell.angle_alpha   90.00
_cell.angle_beta   90.00
_cell.angle_gamma   90.00
#
_symmetry.space_group_name_H-M   'P 1'
#
loop_
_entity.id
_entity.type
_entity.pdbx_description
1 polymer ?
#
loop_
_entity_poly.entity_id
_entity_poly.type
_entity_poly.pdbx_seq_one_letter_code
_entity_poly.pdbx_strand_id
1 'polypeptide(L)'
;MKQLFSIVCLLTLACSNPEAPVTATVSSASYSIDSFLSKFKDIEFDSLKVYTSDQIDADTSFYKGYALDSMDARYIANIYGDMAFDSSRAYLSQFYACYKFKIDEERTGLIIRCPSEYVSSFLDVFEYNRKTGKVLHLINLSELWGDAGDVYERSSYLFRADKGIGVYQYNMSSYDHSVEDEKDSTIDEWYNHYTIRISEGKFDTLSRDTGHYLPYWMKR
;
A
#
# COMPACT_ATOMS: atom_id res chain seq x y z
N MET A 1 49.17 -68.58 -15.03
CA MET A 1 49.15 -67.71 -16.21
C MET A 1 47.74 -67.31 -16.49
N LYS A 2 47.31 -66.09 -16.11
CA LYS A 2 46.00 -65.52 -16.45
C LYS A 2 46.30 -64.16 -17.03
N GLN A 3 46.00 -64.00 -18.33
CA GLN A 3 46.14 -62.76 -19.03
C GLN A 3 44.90 -61.85 -18.74
N LEU A 4 45.21 -60.65 -18.25
CA LEU A 4 44.23 -59.59 -18.11
C LEU A 4 44.11 -58.84 -19.44
N PHE A 5 42.88 -58.80 -19.99
CA PHE A 5 42.54 -57.95 -21.11
C PHE A 5 42.08 -56.59 -20.56
N SER A 6 42.84 -55.56 -20.86
CA SER A 6 42.50 -54.15 -20.58
C SER A 6 41.70 -53.59 -21.73
N ILE A 7 40.43 -53.30 -21.52
CA ILE A 7 39.57 -52.59 -22.47
C ILE A 7 39.70 -51.10 -22.16
N VAL A 8 40.31 -50.37 -23.11
CA VAL A 8 40.39 -48.93 -23.09
C VAL A 8 39.12 -48.37 -23.77
N CYS A 9 38.19 -47.86 -22.96
CA CYS A 9 37.04 -47.06 -23.49
C CYS A 9 37.50 -45.64 -23.80
N LEU A 10 37.59 -45.32 -25.09
CA LEU A 10 37.68 -43.91 -25.52
C LEU A 10 36.33 -43.23 -25.37
N LEU A 11 36.21 -42.36 -24.40
CA LEU A 11 35.11 -41.43 -24.29
C LEU A 11 35.41 -40.19 -25.16
N THR A 12 34.71 -40.08 -26.27
CA THR A 12 34.69 -38.86 -27.08
C THR A 12 33.80 -37.83 -26.38
N LEU A 13 34.43 -36.82 -25.77
CA LEU A 13 33.76 -35.61 -25.28
C LEU A 13 33.29 -34.79 -26.47
N ALA A 14 31.99 -34.82 -26.73
CA ALA A 14 31.35 -33.85 -27.60
C ALA A 14 31.29 -32.51 -26.85
N CYS A 15 32.13 -31.57 -27.25
CA CYS A 15 32.00 -30.17 -26.83
C CYS A 15 30.73 -29.59 -27.44
N SER A 16 29.64 -29.55 -26.65
CA SER A 16 28.52 -28.67 -26.97
C SER A 16 28.92 -27.23 -26.64
N ASN A 17 28.97 -26.38 -27.66
CA ASN A 17 29.12 -24.94 -27.48
C ASN A 17 28.01 -24.45 -26.54
N PRO A 18 28.31 -23.72 -25.48
CA PRO A 18 27.27 -23.03 -24.70
C PRO A 18 26.69 -21.93 -25.63
N GLU A 19 25.42 -22.08 -25.97
CA GLU A 19 24.66 -20.96 -26.56
C GLU A 19 24.84 -19.75 -25.66
N ALA A 20 25.32 -18.66 -26.22
CA ALA A 20 25.41 -17.39 -25.51
C ALA A 20 24.01 -17.00 -24.99
N PRO A 21 23.89 -16.53 -23.75
CA PRO A 21 22.60 -16.11 -23.22
C PRO A 21 22.08 -15.01 -24.14
N VAL A 22 20.91 -15.25 -24.71
CA VAL A 22 20.15 -14.23 -25.45
C VAL A 22 19.77 -13.16 -24.41
N THR A 23 20.59 -12.13 -24.34
CA THR A 23 20.27 -10.92 -23.59
C THR A 23 19.12 -10.26 -24.33
N ALA A 24 17.90 -10.59 -23.96
CA ALA A 24 16.73 -9.83 -24.35
C ALA A 24 16.96 -8.40 -23.85
N THR A 25 17.36 -7.52 -24.71
CA THR A 25 17.37 -6.09 -24.48
C THR A 25 15.91 -5.68 -24.38
N VAL A 26 15.34 -5.78 -23.19
CA VAL A 26 14.09 -5.12 -22.88
C VAL A 26 14.39 -3.65 -23.03
N SER A 27 13.91 -3.05 -24.12
CA SER A 27 13.86 -1.61 -24.28
C SER A 27 13.16 -1.07 -23.03
N SER A 28 13.93 -0.54 -22.11
CA SER A 28 13.40 0.17 -20.94
C SER A 28 12.79 1.46 -21.48
N ALA A 29 11.50 1.41 -21.83
CA ALA A 29 10.72 2.63 -21.89
C ALA A 29 10.96 3.31 -20.55
N SER A 30 11.61 4.48 -20.56
CA SER A 30 11.94 5.20 -19.34
C SER A 30 10.64 5.52 -18.63
N TYR A 31 10.46 5.01 -17.41
CA TYR A 31 9.31 5.31 -16.58
C TYR A 31 9.18 6.83 -16.44
N SER A 32 8.00 7.36 -16.79
CA SER A 32 7.73 8.81 -16.70
C SER A 32 6.96 9.14 -15.43
N ILE A 33 7.65 9.71 -14.47
CA ILE A 33 7.03 10.18 -13.22
C ILE A 33 5.95 11.25 -13.48
N ASP A 34 6.14 12.10 -14.50
CA ASP A 34 5.15 13.13 -14.84
C ASP A 34 3.86 12.50 -15.37
N SER A 35 3.96 11.44 -16.18
CA SER A 35 2.80 10.66 -16.63
C SER A 35 2.07 10.02 -15.46
N PHE A 36 2.79 9.44 -14.50
CA PHE A 36 2.22 8.89 -13.28
C PHE A 36 1.49 9.97 -12.47
N LEU A 37 2.14 11.10 -12.18
CA LEU A 37 1.56 12.18 -11.40
C LEU A 37 0.34 12.84 -12.07
N SER A 38 0.27 12.81 -13.40
CA SER A 38 -0.88 13.36 -14.15
C SER A 38 -2.18 12.59 -13.93
N LYS A 39 -2.12 11.36 -13.43
CA LYS A 39 -3.29 10.51 -13.14
C LYS A 39 -4.02 10.92 -11.86
N PHE A 40 -3.37 11.69 -10.98
CA PHE A 40 -3.96 12.16 -9.74
C PHE A 40 -4.73 13.46 -9.93
N LYS A 41 -5.89 13.58 -9.29
CA LYS A 41 -6.62 14.84 -9.20
C LYS A 41 -5.98 15.72 -8.13
N ASP A 42 -5.83 17.01 -8.45
CA ASP A 42 -5.43 17.97 -7.44
C ASP A 42 -6.55 18.17 -6.41
N ILE A 43 -6.17 18.25 -5.13
CA ILE A 43 -7.08 18.58 -4.03
C ILE A 43 -6.43 19.58 -3.08
N GLU A 44 -7.23 20.57 -2.68
CA GLU A 44 -6.91 21.50 -1.60
C GLU A 44 -7.88 21.25 -0.45
N PHE A 45 -7.38 21.29 0.79
CA PHE A 45 -8.20 21.07 1.98
C PHE A 45 -7.59 21.77 3.20
N ASP A 46 -8.45 22.20 4.10
CA ASP A 46 -8.07 22.55 5.47
C ASP A 46 -8.07 21.28 6.34
N SER A 47 -9.08 20.43 6.12
CA SER A 47 -9.16 19.09 6.67
C SER A 47 -9.79 18.15 5.64
N LEU A 48 -9.30 16.90 5.62
CA LEU A 48 -9.75 15.84 4.72
C LEU A 48 -9.97 14.55 5.49
N LYS A 49 -11.22 14.06 5.49
CA LYS A 49 -11.55 12.74 6.03
C LYS A 49 -11.17 11.64 5.04
N VAL A 50 -10.42 10.66 5.52
CA VAL A 50 -10.01 9.47 4.75
C VAL A 50 -10.54 8.23 5.46
N TYR A 51 -11.37 7.48 4.75
CA TYR A 51 -11.99 6.26 5.25
C TYR A 51 -12.14 5.25 4.11
N THR A 52 -12.19 3.99 4.45
CA THR A 52 -12.59 2.90 3.55
C THR A 52 -14.02 2.49 3.85
N SER A 53 -14.72 2.04 2.83
CA SER A 53 -16.05 1.44 2.96
C SER A 53 -15.99 0.01 2.45
N ASP A 54 -16.65 -0.90 3.14
CA ASP A 54 -16.91 -2.26 2.68
C ASP A 54 -17.80 -2.29 1.43
N GLN A 55 -18.58 -1.22 1.22
CA GLN A 55 -19.42 -1.03 0.04
C GLN A 55 -18.71 -0.16 -0.99
N ILE A 56 -17.81 -0.78 -1.75
CA ILE A 56 -17.01 -0.09 -2.79
C ILE A 56 -17.85 0.80 -3.72
N ASP A 57 -19.08 0.41 -4.01
CA ASP A 57 -19.89 1.06 -5.04
C ASP A 57 -20.62 2.31 -4.55
N ALA A 58 -20.91 2.44 -3.27
CA ALA A 58 -21.73 3.54 -2.75
C ALA A 58 -20.91 4.78 -2.36
N ASP A 59 -19.74 4.62 -1.75
CA ASP A 59 -18.93 5.74 -1.20
C ASP A 59 -17.65 6.04 -1.99
N THR A 60 -17.33 5.24 -2.98
CA THR A 60 -16.11 5.39 -3.78
C THR A 60 -16.13 6.52 -4.78
N SER A 61 -17.23 7.29 -4.88
CA SER A 61 -17.27 8.43 -5.79
C SER A 61 -16.12 9.42 -5.51
N PHE A 62 -15.76 9.64 -4.25
CA PHE A 62 -14.67 10.52 -3.86
C PHE A 62 -13.30 9.84 -4.07
N TYR A 63 -13.09 8.62 -3.53
CA TYR A 63 -11.83 7.88 -3.66
C TYR A 63 -11.82 6.86 -4.80
N LYS A 64 -12.69 7.00 -5.80
CA LYS A 64 -12.74 6.10 -6.95
C LYS A 64 -11.39 6.06 -7.67
N GLY A 65 -10.80 7.22 -7.87
CA GLY A 65 -9.49 7.34 -8.48
C GLY A 65 -9.47 6.97 -9.97
N TYR A 66 -8.29 7.07 -10.55
CA TYR A 66 -7.95 6.62 -11.90
C TYR A 66 -7.18 5.31 -11.79
N ALA A 67 -7.63 4.25 -12.47
CA ALA A 67 -6.95 2.96 -12.47
C ALA A 67 -5.52 3.11 -13.00
N LEU A 68 -4.55 2.67 -12.21
CA LEU A 68 -3.15 2.67 -12.62
C LEU A 68 -2.91 1.53 -13.63
N ASP A 69 -2.11 1.78 -14.63
CA ASP A 69 -1.65 0.71 -15.53
C ASP A 69 -0.65 -0.21 -14.81
N SER A 70 -0.33 -1.33 -15.45
CA SER A 70 0.52 -2.35 -14.82
C SER A 70 1.95 -1.85 -14.52
N MET A 71 2.44 -0.82 -15.19
CA MET A 71 3.76 -0.26 -14.94
C MET A 71 3.73 0.62 -13.68
N ASP A 72 2.74 1.51 -13.56
CA ASP A 72 2.56 2.36 -12.39
C ASP A 72 2.21 1.55 -11.15
N ALA A 73 1.30 0.57 -11.28
CA ALA A 73 0.93 -0.31 -10.19
C ALA A 73 2.13 -1.09 -9.66
N ARG A 74 2.98 -1.62 -10.55
CA ARG A 74 4.23 -2.29 -10.16
C ARG A 74 5.22 -1.33 -9.52
N TYR A 75 5.30 -0.09 -9.99
CA TYR A 75 6.13 0.93 -9.37
C TYR A 75 5.73 1.18 -7.91
N ILE A 76 4.42 1.31 -7.64
CA ILE A 76 3.89 1.47 -6.28
C ILE A 76 4.09 0.20 -5.45
N ALA A 77 3.78 -0.98 -5.99
CA ALA A 77 3.97 -2.25 -5.29
C ALA A 77 5.43 -2.47 -4.85
N ASN A 78 6.40 -2.10 -5.68
CA ASN A 78 7.83 -2.19 -5.35
C ASN A 78 8.25 -1.28 -4.18
N ILE A 79 7.52 -0.18 -3.92
CA ILE A 79 7.80 0.71 -2.79
C ILE A 79 7.44 0.03 -1.46
N TYR A 80 6.43 -0.83 -1.45
CA TYR A 80 6.08 -1.63 -0.27
C TYR A 80 7.10 -2.75 0.02
N GLY A 81 7.88 -3.18 -0.98
CA GLY A 81 8.80 -4.31 -0.89
C GLY A 81 8.10 -5.67 -1.08
N ASP A 82 8.88 -6.74 -1.05
CA ASP A 82 8.45 -8.10 -1.42
C ASP A 82 7.36 -8.72 -0.53
N MET A 83 7.01 -8.10 0.59
CA MET A 83 6.10 -8.69 1.58
C MET A 83 4.65 -8.20 1.49
N ALA A 84 4.36 -7.22 0.65
CA ALA A 84 3.07 -6.55 0.73
C ALA A 84 2.05 -6.99 -0.32
N PHE A 85 2.47 -7.46 -1.48
CA PHE A 85 1.53 -7.80 -2.56
C PHE A 85 2.05 -8.96 -3.40
N ASP A 86 1.17 -9.93 -3.65
CA ASP A 86 1.40 -10.90 -4.71
C ASP A 86 1.53 -10.16 -6.05
N SER A 87 2.65 -10.34 -6.75
CA SER A 87 2.92 -9.75 -8.06
C SER A 87 2.02 -10.28 -9.17
N SER A 88 0.94 -11.01 -8.84
CA SER A 88 -0.05 -11.48 -9.80
C SER A 88 -0.71 -10.31 -10.53
N ARG A 89 -1.04 -10.49 -11.80
CA ARG A 89 -1.72 -9.45 -12.60
C ARG A 89 -3.04 -8.99 -12.00
N ALA A 90 -3.71 -9.85 -11.22
CA ALA A 90 -4.97 -9.55 -10.57
C ALA A 90 -4.83 -8.42 -9.54
N TYR A 91 -3.78 -8.45 -8.71
CA TYR A 91 -3.50 -7.39 -7.74
C TYR A 91 -3.09 -6.07 -8.41
N LEU A 92 -2.25 -6.13 -9.45
CA LEU A 92 -1.77 -4.93 -10.13
C LEU A 92 -2.89 -4.11 -10.79
N SER A 93 -4.03 -4.73 -11.12
CA SER A 93 -5.18 -4.02 -11.71
C SER A 93 -6.03 -3.25 -10.69
N GLN A 94 -5.72 -3.33 -9.40
CA GLN A 94 -6.52 -2.78 -8.30
C GLN A 94 -5.90 -1.55 -7.62
N PHE A 95 -4.85 -0.98 -8.20
CA PHE A 95 -4.28 0.29 -7.73
C PHE A 95 -4.94 1.46 -8.44
N TYR A 96 -5.30 2.51 -7.68
CA TYR A 96 -5.96 3.69 -8.24
C TYR A 96 -5.32 4.97 -7.69
N ALA A 97 -4.93 5.87 -8.60
CA ALA A 97 -4.50 7.22 -8.27
C ALA A 97 -5.72 8.06 -7.90
N CYS A 98 -5.84 8.47 -6.65
CA CYS A 98 -6.97 9.26 -6.18
C CYS A 98 -6.65 10.76 -6.24
N TYR A 99 -5.87 11.25 -5.30
CA TYR A 99 -5.60 12.67 -5.14
C TYR A 99 -4.13 12.96 -4.94
N LYS A 100 -3.71 14.16 -5.38
CA LYS A 100 -2.44 14.75 -4.99
C LYS A 100 -2.69 16.10 -4.34
N PHE A 101 -1.87 16.43 -3.36
CA PHE A 101 -1.94 17.68 -2.61
C PHE A 101 -0.55 18.19 -2.26
N LYS A 102 -0.40 19.49 -2.16
CA LYS A 102 0.87 20.10 -1.76
C LYS A 102 1.12 19.84 -0.27
N ILE A 103 2.26 19.24 0.07
CA ILE A 103 2.78 19.21 1.44
C ILE A 103 3.56 20.49 1.69
N ASP A 104 4.54 20.78 0.82
CA ASP A 104 5.32 22.03 0.77
C ASP A 104 5.84 22.30 -0.65
N GLU A 105 6.83 23.18 -0.80
CA GLU A 105 7.36 23.58 -2.11
C GLU A 105 8.07 22.43 -2.86
N GLU A 106 8.66 21.49 -2.15
CA GLU A 106 9.41 20.38 -2.73
C GLU A 106 8.64 19.06 -2.73
N ARG A 107 7.55 18.95 -1.93
CA ARG A 107 6.89 17.67 -1.68
C ARG A 107 5.40 17.71 -1.97
N THR A 108 4.94 16.65 -2.61
CA THR A 108 3.54 16.41 -2.97
C THR A 108 3.06 15.12 -2.32
N GLY A 109 1.97 15.19 -1.58
CA GLY A 109 1.29 14.00 -1.07
C GLY A 109 0.43 13.36 -2.16
N LEU A 110 0.44 12.03 -2.21
CA LEU A 110 -0.32 11.23 -3.16
C LEU A 110 -1.20 10.26 -2.39
N ILE A 111 -2.50 10.35 -2.54
CA ILE A 111 -3.43 9.36 -1.98
C ILE A 111 -3.68 8.30 -3.03
N ILE A 112 -3.34 7.07 -2.69
CA ILE A 112 -3.48 5.90 -3.56
C ILE A 112 -4.41 4.91 -2.88
N ARG A 113 -5.38 4.41 -3.63
CA ARG A 113 -6.18 3.28 -3.22
C ARG A 113 -5.47 2.01 -3.66
N CYS A 114 -5.18 1.16 -2.69
CA CYS A 114 -4.42 -0.06 -2.84
C CYS A 114 -5.30 -1.30 -2.63
N PRO A 115 -4.98 -2.43 -3.27
CA PRO A 115 -5.72 -3.68 -3.08
C PRO A 115 -5.58 -4.19 -1.64
N SER A 116 -6.61 -4.86 -1.14
CA SER A 116 -6.62 -5.55 0.15
C SER A 116 -6.95 -7.02 -0.04
N GLU A 117 -6.52 -7.87 0.87
CA GLU A 117 -6.82 -9.31 0.84
C GLU A 117 -8.23 -9.63 1.33
N TYR A 118 -8.76 -8.85 2.27
CA TYR A 118 -10.01 -9.14 2.98
C TYR A 118 -11.20 -8.33 2.47
N VAL A 119 -10.98 -7.04 2.27
CA VAL A 119 -12.00 -6.15 1.73
C VAL A 119 -11.42 -5.39 0.56
N SER A 120 -12.29 -4.76 -0.16
CA SER A 120 -12.06 -4.16 -1.44
C SER A 120 -10.77 -3.38 -1.62
N SER A 121 -10.36 -2.60 -0.63
CA SER A 121 -9.20 -1.74 -0.76
C SER A 121 -8.92 -0.95 0.52
N PHE A 122 -7.72 -0.43 0.63
CA PHE A 122 -7.31 0.53 1.63
C PHE A 122 -6.71 1.78 0.97
N LEU A 123 -6.55 2.84 1.75
CA LEU A 123 -6.02 4.11 1.27
C LEU A 123 -4.72 4.47 1.99
N ASP A 124 -3.69 4.73 1.19
CA ASP A 124 -2.38 5.11 1.67
C ASP A 124 -1.97 6.50 1.18
N VAL A 125 -1.12 7.13 1.96
CA VAL A 125 -0.42 8.33 1.50
C VAL A 125 1.03 8.03 1.20
N PHE A 126 1.45 8.50 0.04
CA PHE A 126 2.82 8.53 -0.42
C PHE A 126 3.30 9.98 -0.53
N GLU A 127 4.59 10.17 -0.50
CA GLU A 127 5.23 11.45 -0.76
C GLU A 127 6.03 11.36 -2.06
N TYR A 128 5.76 12.25 -2.98
CA TYR A 128 6.64 12.53 -4.10
C TYR A 128 7.53 13.72 -3.77
N ASN A 129 8.85 13.51 -3.78
CA ASN A 129 9.84 14.56 -3.59
C ASN A 129 10.37 15.02 -4.95
N ARG A 130 10.06 16.27 -5.33
CA ARG A 130 10.44 16.86 -6.63
C ARG A 130 11.93 16.98 -6.84
N LYS A 131 12.69 17.21 -5.75
CA LYS A 131 14.13 17.39 -5.81
C LYS A 131 14.88 16.10 -6.09
N THR A 132 14.40 14.99 -5.54
CA THR A 132 15.02 13.68 -5.72
C THR A 132 14.37 12.84 -6.80
N GLY A 133 13.16 13.21 -7.26
CA GLY A 133 12.35 12.45 -8.19
C GLY A 133 11.80 11.14 -7.62
N LYS A 134 11.84 10.95 -6.29
CA LYS A 134 11.45 9.69 -5.62
C LYS A 134 10.06 9.77 -5.03
N VAL A 135 9.37 8.64 -5.05
CA VAL A 135 8.14 8.40 -4.30
C VAL A 135 8.46 7.48 -3.12
N LEU A 136 7.94 7.80 -1.94
CA LEU A 136 8.09 7.03 -0.71
C LEU A 136 6.70 6.76 -0.13
N HIS A 137 6.48 5.56 0.39
CA HIS A 137 5.33 5.28 1.23
C HIS A 137 5.49 5.96 2.58
N LEU A 138 4.45 6.63 3.05
CA LEU A 138 4.48 7.29 4.36
C LEU A 138 3.66 6.53 5.39
N ILE A 139 2.35 6.38 5.17
CA ILE A 139 1.45 5.81 6.17
C ILE A 139 0.17 5.31 5.52
N ASN A 140 -0.39 4.23 6.08
CA ASN A 140 -1.75 3.80 5.79
C ASN A 140 -2.75 4.74 6.48
N LEU A 141 -3.68 5.29 5.71
CA LEU A 141 -4.68 6.27 6.18
C LEU A 141 -6.01 5.63 6.54
N SER A 142 -6.41 4.59 5.82
CA SER A 142 -7.67 3.90 6.10
C SER A 142 -7.61 2.46 5.64
N GLU A 143 -8.18 1.59 6.46
CA GLU A 143 -8.20 0.15 6.24
C GLU A 143 -9.41 -0.44 6.97
N LEU A 144 -10.01 -1.45 6.37
CA LEU A 144 -11.04 -2.25 7.00
C LEU A 144 -10.78 -3.71 6.64
N TRP A 145 -10.70 -4.56 7.63
CA TRP A 145 -10.65 -6.01 7.42
C TRP A 145 -11.31 -6.73 8.59
N GLY A 146 -11.73 -7.99 8.35
CA GLY A 146 -12.29 -8.83 9.38
C GLY A 146 -12.34 -10.27 8.92
N ASP A 147 -12.04 -11.20 9.83
CA ASP A 147 -12.12 -12.64 9.63
C ASP A 147 -12.31 -13.34 10.97
N ALA A 148 -13.10 -14.42 10.98
CA ALA A 148 -13.29 -15.31 12.13
C ALA A 148 -13.60 -14.59 13.47
N GLY A 149 -14.42 -13.55 13.44
CA GLY A 149 -14.81 -12.75 14.62
C GLY A 149 -13.96 -11.51 14.85
N ASP A 150 -12.77 -11.43 14.28
CA ASP A 150 -11.94 -10.21 14.31
C ASP A 150 -12.43 -9.17 13.33
N VAL A 151 -12.51 -7.91 13.77
CA VAL A 151 -12.72 -6.76 12.90
C VAL A 151 -11.69 -5.68 13.24
N TYR A 152 -11.15 -5.07 12.22
CA TYR A 152 -10.24 -3.94 12.35
C TYR A 152 -10.67 -2.83 11.39
N GLU A 153 -10.83 -1.62 11.94
CA GLU A 153 -11.11 -0.41 11.18
C GLU A 153 -10.08 0.67 11.48
N ARG A 154 -9.59 1.30 10.43
CA ARG A 154 -8.76 2.50 10.50
C ARG A 154 -9.40 3.60 9.67
N SER A 155 -9.47 4.79 10.23
CA SER A 155 -9.82 6.00 9.50
C SER A 155 -8.95 7.16 9.96
N SER A 156 -8.77 8.15 9.09
CA SER A 156 -7.86 9.27 9.35
C SER A 156 -8.47 10.59 8.96
N TYR A 157 -7.96 11.66 9.58
CA TYR A 157 -8.16 13.04 9.15
C TYR A 157 -6.81 13.67 8.88
N LEU A 158 -6.64 14.16 7.65
CA LEU A 158 -5.50 14.98 7.29
C LEU A 158 -5.89 16.44 7.52
N PHE A 159 -4.96 17.22 8.05
CA PHE A 159 -5.15 18.65 8.26
C PHE A 159 -3.85 19.41 8.03
N ARG A 160 -3.97 20.69 7.71
CA ARG A 160 -2.82 21.56 7.56
C ARG A 160 -2.17 21.80 8.93
N ALA A 161 -0.86 21.61 9.01
CA ALA A 161 -0.04 21.93 10.16
C ALA A 161 0.96 23.03 9.79
N ASP A 162 1.53 23.71 10.78
CA ASP A 162 2.52 24.79 10.56
C ASP A 162 3.71 24.31 9.73
N LYS A 163 4.07 23.03 9.86
CA LYS A 163 5.12 22.39 9.05
C LYS A 163 4.61 21.03 8.55
N GLY A 164 4.20 20.98 7.27
CA GLY A 164 3.74 19.76 6.64
C GLY A 164 2.25 19.47 6.85
N ILE A 165 1.92 18.22 7.06
CA ILE A 165 0.55 17.71 7.23
C ILE A 165 0.44 17.02 8.57
N GLY A 166 -0.61 17.34 9.33
CA GLY A 166 -1.04 16.57 10.47
C GLY A 166 -2.00 15.46 10.05
N VAL A 167 -1.91 14.33 10.73
CA VAL A 167 -2.84 13.22 10.58
C VAL A 167 -3.36 12.86 11.96
N TYR A 168 -4.66 12.91 12.13
CA TYR A 168 -5.30 12.27 13.27
C TYR A 168 -5.85 10.93 12.81
N GLN A 169 -5.42 9.85 13.42
CA GLN A 169 -5.77 8.49 13.05
C GLN A 169 -6.55 7.82 14.18
N TYR A 170 -7.64 7.19 13.80
CA TYR A 170 -8.48 6.38 14.68
C TYR A 170 -8.40 4.93 14.21
N ASN A 171 -8.09 4.04 15.14
CA ASN A 171 -8.11 2.59 14.93
C ASN A 171 -9.07 1.95 15.93
N MET A 172 -9.92 1.09 15.46
CA MET A 172 -10.80 0.23 16.24
C MET A 172 -10.48 -1.22 15.91
N SER A 173 -10.38 -2.06 16.93
CA SER A 173 -10.35 -3.51 16.79
C SER A 173 -11.45 -4.09 17.65
N SER A 174 -12.13 -5.13 17.17
CA SER A 174 -13.12 -5.88 17.96
C SER A 174 -13.00 -7.37 17.71
N TYR A 175 -13.42 -8.17 18.70
CA TYR A 175 -13.52 -9.61 18.60
C TYR A 175 -14.89 -10.06 19.09
N ASP A 176 -15.59 -10.86 18.27
CA ASP A 176 -16.87 -11.44 18.56
C ASP A 176 -16.69 -12.90 19.06
N HIS A 177 -16.92 -13.11 20.35
CA HIS A 177 -16.77 -14.42 20.99
C HIS A 177 -17.79 -15.45 20.53
N SER A 178 -18.90 -15.04 19.88
CA SER A 178 -19.90 -15.96 19.35
C SER A 178 -19.36 -16.90 18.26
N VAL A 179 -18.20 -16.56 17.67
CA VAL A 179 -17.51 -17.42 16.69
C VAL A 179 -16.93 -18.68 17.35
N GLU A 180 -16.51 -18.59 18.63
CA GLU A 180 -16.00 -19.75 19.38
C GLU A 180 -17.11 -20.48 20.16
N ASP A 181 -18.06 -19.75 20.75
CA ASP A 181 -19.24 -20.28 21.42
C ASP A 181 -20.48 -19.48 21.02
N GLU A 182 -21.38 -20.09 20.24
CA GLU A 182 -22.64 -19.47 19.77
C GLU A 182 -23.51 -18.88 20.92
N LYS A 183 -23.27 -19.28 22.16
CA LYS A 183 -23.98 -18.77 23.33
C LYS A 183 -23.31 -17.55 23.96
N ASP A 184 -22.06 -17.30 23.61
CA ASP A 184 -21.33 -16.13 24.08
C ASP A 184 -21.53 -14.97 23.08
N SER A 185 -22.40 -14.04 23.45
CA SER A 185 -22.66 -12.85 22.63
C SER A 185 -21.80 -11.64 23.02
N THR A 186 -20.69 -11.86 23.72
CA THR A 186 -19.79 -10.78 24.11
C THR A 186 -18.94 -10.33 22.91
N ILE A 187 -18.70 -9.02 22.84
CA ILE A 187 -17.81 -8.41 21.88
C ILE A 187 -16.80 -7.57 22.65
N ASP A 188 -15.53 -7.89 22.48
CA ASP A 188 -14.44 -7.08 23.01
C ASP A 188 -14.07 -6.00 21.99
N GLU A 189 -13.84 -4.76 22.47
CA GLU A 189 -13.48 -3.64 21.61
C GLU A 189 -12.27 -2.88 22.16
N TRP A 190 -11.34 -2.53 21.26
CA TRP A 190 -10.14 -1.76 21.57
C TRP A 190 -10.04 -0.56 20.63
N TYR A 191 -9.67 0.59 21.21
CA TYR A 191 -9.55 1.85 20.48
C TYR A 191 -8.18 2.47 20.68
N ASN A 192 -7.59 2.95 19.58
CA ASN A 192 -6.35 3.70 19.60
C ASN A 192 -6.49 4.95 18.74
N HIS A 193 -6.04 6.07 19.27
CA HIS A 193 -6.01 7.35 18.58
C HIS A 193 -4.59 7.85 18.50
N TYR A 194 -4.18 8.29 17.33
CA TYR A 194 -2.84 8.83 17.08
C TYR A 194 -2.94 10.20 16.46
N THR A 195 -2.12 11.13 16.95
CA THR A 195 -1.82 12.36 16.22
C THR A 195 -0.42 12.22 15.65
N ILE A 196 -0.33 12.32 14.34
CA ILE A 196 0.89 12.08 13.57
C ILE A 196 1.20 13.35 12.78
N ARG A 197 2.46 13.72 12.68
CA ARG A 197 2.93 14.77 11.78
C ARG A 197 3.75 14.15 10.66
N ILE A 198 3.42 14.50 9.43
CA ILE A 198 4.18 14.15 8.24
C ILE A 198 5.01 15.36 7.82
N SER A 199 6.32 15.24 7.92
CA SER A 199 7.27 16.27 7.50
C SER A 199 8.59 15.64 7.06
N GLU A 200 9.21 16.18 6.03
CA GLU A 200 10.56 15.79 5.56
C GLU A 200 10.71 14.28 5.25
N GLY A 201 9.69 13.67 4.63
CA GLY A 201 9.71 12.25 4.26
C GLY A 201 9.62 11.29 5.45
N LYS A 202 9.18 11.80 6.61
CA LYS A 202 9.04 11.04 7.85
C LYS A 202 7.68 11.31 8.47
N PHE A 203 7.27 10.40 9.33
CA PHE A 203 6.14 10.64 10.22
C PHE A 203 6.61 10.56 11.68
N ASP A 204 6.11 11.47 12.50
CA ASP A 204 6.36 11.51 13.94
C ASP A 204 5.01 11.36 14.66
N THR A 205 4.88 10.35 15.52
CA THR A 205 3.71 10.23 16.39
C THR A 205 3.83 11.24 17.54
N LEU A 206 2.96 12.24 17.52
CA LEU A 206 2.95 13.31 18.52
C LEU A 206 2.19 12.93 19.78
N SER A 207 1.11 12.14 19.64
CA SER A 207 0.34 11.62 20.77
C SER A 207 -0.31 10.28 20.44
N ARG A 208 -0.58 9.51 21.48
CA ARG A 208 -1.38 8.29 21.46
C ARG A 208 -2.36 8.31 22.62
N ASP A 209 -3.60 7.95 22.35
CA ASP A 209 -4.67 7.77 23.35
C ASP A 209 -5.39 6.46 23.08
N THR A 210 -5.91 5.82 24.14
CA THR A 210 -6.66 4.56 24.07
C THR A 210 -8.08 4.72 24.60
N GLY A 211 -8.59 5.96 24.66
CA GLY A 211 -9.96 6.23 25.13
C GLY A 211 -11.03 5.74 24.16
N HIS A 212 -12.20 5.34 24.71
CA HIS A 212 -13.39 4.93 23.94
C HIS A 212 -14.20 6.11 23.39
N TYR A 213 -13.57 7.19 22.97
CA TYR A 213 -14.29 8.37 22.47
C TYR A 213 -13.83 8.74 21.07
N LEU A 214 -14.79 9.15 20.26
CA LEU A 214 -14.52 9.81 19.00
C LEU A 214 -14.50 11.33 19.25
N PRO A 215 -13.45 12.03 18.84
CA PRO A 215 -13.46 13.48 18.82
C PRO A 215 -14.71 14.01 18.14
N TYR A 216 -15.22 15.15 18.61
CA TYR A 216 -16.47 15.72 18.09
C TYR A 216 -16.50 15.84 16.56
N TRP A 217 -15.39 16.20 15.96
CA TRP A 217 -15.25 16.37 14.52
C TRP A 217 -15.15 15.03 13.73
N MET A 218 -14.99 13.90 14.42
CA MET A 218 -15.08 12.56 13.82
C MET A 218 -16.49 11.96 13.90
N LYS A 219 -17.38 12.55 14.70
CA LYS A 219 -18.76 12.07 14.78
C LYS A 219 -19.45 12.35 13.44
N ARG A 220 -20.09 11.31 12.90
CA ARG A 220 -20.87 11.37 11.66
C ARG A 220 -22.09 12.24 11.83
#